data_bce538ba3095840a9b4f23af372f6c1b
#
_entry.id   bce538ba3095840a9b4f23af372f6c1b
#
_cell.length_a   1.000
_cell.length_b   1.000
_cell.length_c   1.000
_cell.angle_alpha   90.00
_cell.angle_beta   90.00
_cell.angle_gamma   90.00
#
_symmetry.space_group_name_H-M   'P 1'
#
loop_
_entity.id
_entity.type
_entity.pdbx_description
1 polymer ?
#
loop_
_entity_poly.entity_id
_entity_poly.type
_entity_poly.pdbx_seq_one_letter_code
_entity_poly.pdbx_strand_id
1 'polypeptide(L)'
;MNFISLSNVFFSYDAASDLFADLSVTFNDYERVAIIGDNGCGKTTLLKILAGEIAPTSGNVTRGATVYYMKQLHTSDAKSGGERQSFELHRAFDSGAEILLLDEPTNNLDVDARRQFFNALASYPFGVVIVSHDRELLGHVDKIIEITNGQLRVYGGNYDFYVRQKNLEMENLKSKYTDSEKALRRLNKTIDIAQNTRQHHEAKQRKDIATGKRSPIAANALKGKSQETEAKKRAIIQKKIDEQLTLQQSLTDQMHDDKIKIPVPNKPFYSKELITISGLHFAYGDKVIFDNFDFTMYGGTRIRLCGKNGAGKTTLLKIICGELKSDSGTVKTFGKIAYLNQDLSLLNRDKTIIENIMDISGCLKHDAHVIAANFGFRGGLSSKCVSMLSGGELLKATLATVLGGENQPDLLILDEPTNNLEIKSIAILEDALNQYRGAILLVSHDEIFAKNIKVDKTMDICPIPAK
;
A
#
# COMPACT_ATOMS: atom_id res chain seq x y z
N MET A 1 -35.48 -13.50 6.58
CA MET A 1 -34.17 -12.87 6.50
C MET A 1 -33.17 -13.99 6.37
N ASN A 2 -32.54 -14.05 5.25
CA ASN A 2 -31.51 -15.05 4.97
C ASN A 2 -30.15 -14.40 5.28
N PHE A 3 -29.27 -15.12 5.96
CA PHE A 3 -28.00 -14.57 6.41
C PHE A 3 -26.92 -15.65 6.52
N ILE A 4 -25.67 -15.19 6.58
CA ILE A 4 -24.52 -16.01 6.98
C ILE A 4 -23.93 -15.36 8.23
N SER A 5 -23.79 -16.13 9.31
CA SER A 5 -23.23 -15.66 10.56
C SER A 5 -22.04 -16.50 11.00
N LEU A 6 -20.97 -15.81 11.36
CA LEU A 6 -19.80 -16.35 12.03
C LEU A 6 -19.90 -16.01 13.53
N SER A 7 -19.68 -16.97 14.40
CA SER A 7 -19.68 -16.78 15.85
C SER A 7 -18.44 -17.43 16.46
N ASN A 8 -17.56 -16.60 17.02
CA ASN A 8 -16.31 -17.02 17.68
C ASN A 8 -15.46 -17.96 16.80
N VAL A 9 -15.33 -17.62 15.52
CA VAL A 9 -14.61 -18.44 14.54
C VAL A 9 -13.10 -18.24 14.69
N PHE A 10 -12.39 -19.34 14.83
CA PHE A 10 -10.93 -19.44 14.78
C PHE A 10 -10.53 -20.25 13.55
N PHE A 11 -9.46 -19.85 12.91
CA PHE A 11 -8.92 -20.59 11.78
C PHE A 11 -7.40 -20.47 11.71
N SER A 12 -6.75 -21.60 11.48
CA SER A 12 -5.31 -21.71 11.27
C SER A 12 -5.04 -22.75 10.17
N TYR A 13 -4.09 -22.49 9.29
CA TYR A 13 -3.61 -23.48 8.31
C TYR A 13 -2.61 -24.45 8.95
N ASP A 14 -1.80 -23.94 9.90
CA ASP A 14 -0.78 -24.69 10.62
C ASP A 14 -0.96 -24.46 12.11
N ALA A 15 -0.53 -25.40 12.95
CA ALA A 15 -0.62 -25.29 14.41
C ALA A 15 0.23 -24.14 15.00
N ALA A 16 1.03 -23.44 14.17
CA ALA A 16 2.00 -22.45 14.63
C ALA A 16 1.48 -21.01 14.63
N SER A 17 0.44 -20.69 13.82
CA SER A 17 -0.08 -19.30 13.75
C SER A 17 -1.56 -19.26 13.39
N ASP A 18 -2.34 -18.57 14.21
CA ASP A 18 -3.74 -18.32 13.91
C ASP A 18 -3.88 -17.26 12.83
N LEU A 19 -4.60 -17.59 11.75
CA LEU A 19 -4.98 -16.63 10.73
C LEU A 19 -6.14 -15.76 11.21
N PHE A 20 -7.10 -16.39 11.92
CA PHE A 20 -8.24 -15.73 12.53
C PHE A 20 -8.37 -16.10 13.99
N ALA A 21 -8.64 -15.09 14.82
CA ALA A 21 -8.86 -15.25 16.25
C ALA A 21 -10.18 -14.56 16.63
N ASP A 22 -11.19 -15.37 17.00
CA ASP A 22 -12.49 -14.90 17.54
C ASP A 22 -13.28 -14.01 16.55
N LEU A 23 -13.43 -14.46 15.28
CA LEU A 23 -14.23 -13.73 14.33
C LEU A 23 -15.73 -13.91 14.57
N SER A 24 -16.43 -12.79 14.75
CA SER A 24 -17.88 -12.76 14.87
C SER A 24 -18.46 -11.66 13.97
N VAL A 25 -19.24 -12.05 12.95
CA VAL A 25 -19.83 -11.13 11.98
C VAL A 25 -21.03 -11.78 11.29
N THR A 26 -22.02 -10.96 10.91
CA THR A 26 -23.19 -11.41 10.14
C THR A 26 -23.28 -10.66 8.81
N PHE A 27 -23.55 -11.39 7.75
CA PHE A 27 -23.81 -10.93 6.39
C PHE A 27 -25.27 -11.20 6.04
N ASN A 28 -26.00 -10.18 5.67
CA ASN A 28 -27.41 -10.26 5.36
C ASN A 28 -27.68 -10.32 3.84
N ASP A 29 -28.82 -10.87 3.46
CA ASP A 29 -29.24 -11.07 2.07
C ASP A 29 -29.64 -9.78 1.32
N TYR A 30 -29.45 -8.62 1.91
CA TYR A 30 -29.77 -7.32 1.30
C TYR A 30 -28.59 -6.31 1.40
N GLU A 31 -27.45 -6.70 1.97
CA GLU A 31 -26.32 -5.80 2.18
C GLU A 31 -25.23 -6.03 1.13
N ARG A 32 -24.61 -4.97 0.66
CA ARG A 32 -23.37 -4.99 -0.10
C ARG A 32 -22.20 -4.73 0.83
N VAL A 33 -21.41 -5.76 1.08
CA VAL A 33 -20.31 -5.72 2.05
C VAL A 33 -18.99 -5.90 1.32
N ALA A 34 -18.05 -4.98 1.52
CA ALA A 34 -16.68 -5.17 1.05
C ALA A 34 -15.79 -5.67 2.18
N ILE A 35 -14.90 -6.61 1.86
CA ILE A 35 -13.85 -7.10 2.74
C ILE A 35 -12.52 -6.57 2.20
N ILE A 36 -11.79 -5.83 3.03
CA ILE A 36 -10.48 -5.28 2.70
C ILE A 36 -9.44 -5.73 3.74
N GLY A 37 -8.17 -5.58 3.43
CA GLY A 37 -7.05 -5.91 4.33
C GLY A 37 -5.79 -6.21 3.53
N ASP A 38 -4.67 -6.32 4.23
CA ASP A 38 -3.37 -6.57 3.62
C ASP A 38 -3.32 -7.96 2.95
N ASN A 39 -2.40 -8.17 1.99
CA ASN A 39 -2.28 -9.46 1.32
C ASN A 39 -1.84 -10.54 2.33
N GLY A 40 -2.44 -11.72 2.21
CA GLY A 40 -2.20 -12.81 3.17
C GLY A 40 -2.98 -12.70 4.49
N CYS A 41 -3.75 -11.62 4.76
CA CYS A 41 -4.54 -11.50 5.98
C CYS A 41 -5.77 -12.43 6.05
N GLY A 42 -6.03 -13.23 4.99
CA GLY A 42 -7.09 -14.24 4.99
C GLY A 42 -8.38 -13.87 4.28
N LYS A 43 -8.44 -12.80 3.45
CA LYS A 43 -9.67 -12.39 2.73
C LYS A 43 -10.31 -13.54 1.95
N THR A 44 -9.56 -14.19 1.06
CA THR A 44 -10.01 -15.36 0.29
C THR A 44 -10.38 -16.55 1.21
N THR A 45 -9.64 -16.75 2.30
CA THR A 45 -9.95 -17.81 3.28
C THR A 45 -11.28 -17.55 3.96
N LEU A 46 -11.57 -16.30 4.31
CA LEU A 46 -12.86 -15.91 4.88
C LEU A 46 -14.00 -16.19 3.89
N LEU A 47 -13.84 -15.83 2.59
CA LEU A 47 -14.84 -16.17 1.57
C LEU A 47 -15.05 -17.69 1.45
N LYS A 48 -13.98 -18.48 1.48
CA LYS A 48 -14.08 -19.96 1.44
C LYS A 48 -14.80 -20.53 2.66
N ILE A 49 -14.58 -19.94 3.85
CA ILE A 49 -15.32 -20.34 5.06
C ILE A 49 -16.79 -19.98 4.92
N LEU A 50 -17.14 -18.79 4.42
CA LEU A 50 -18.52 -18.36 4.17
C LEU A 50 -19.20 -19.26 3.14
N ALA A 51 -18.49 -19.64 2.06
CA ALA A 51 -18.95 -20.56 1.03
C ALA A 51 -19.13 -22.01 1.51
N GLY A 52 -18.51 -22.39 2.64
CA GLY A 52 -18.50 -23.75 3.13
C GLY A 52 -17.47 -24.68 2.48
N GLU A 53 -16.53 -24.11 1.71
CA GLU A 53 -15.43 -24.89 1.12
C GLU A 53 -14.37 -25.30 2.16
N ILE A 54 -14.23 -24.52 3.22
CA ILE A 54 -13.29 -24.77 4.33
C ILE A 54 -14.07 -24.66 5.64
N ALA A 55 -13.89 -25.65 6.51
CA ALA A 55 -14.41 -25.61 7.87
C ALA A 55 -13.49 -24.78 8.79
N PRO A 56 -14.01 -23.99 9.72
CA PRO A 56 -13.19 -23.32 10.72
C PRO A 56 -12.56 -24.35 11.69
N THR A 57 -11.45 -23.97 12.31
CA THR A 57 -10.79 -24.81 13.34
C THR A 57 -11.66 -24.92 14.59
N SER A 58 -12.34 -23.82 14.96
CA SER A 58 -13.36 -23.81 16.03
C SER A 58 -14.34 -22.66 15.82
N GLY A 59 -15.42 -22.63 16.58
CA GLY A 59 -16.52 -21.68 16.43
C GLY A 59 -17.63 -22.21 15.52
N ASN A 60 -18.62 -21.36 15.24
CA ASN A 60 -19.82 -21.76 14.50
C ASN A 60 -20.01 -20.90 13.25
N VAL A 61 -20.42 -21.54 12.15
CA VAL A 61 -20.84 -20.86 10.89
C VAL A 61 -22.27 -21.27 10.59
N THR A 62 -23.20 -20.33 10.72
CA THR A 62 -24.61 -20.56 10.39
C THR A 62 -24.86 -20.01 8.98
N ARG A 63 -25.37 -20.85 8.07
CA ARG A 63 -25.72 -20.48 6.70
C ARG A 63 -27.20 -20.68 6.50
N GLY A 64 -27.94 -19.56 6.53
CA GLY A 64 -29.38 -19.51 6.26
C GLY A 64 -29.71 -18.98 4.87
N ALA A 65 -28.70 -18.78 4.00
CA ALA A 65 -28.83 -18.26 2.65
C ALA A 65 -28.18 -19.19 1.63
N THR A 66 -28.70 -19.21 0.42
CA THR A 66 -28.02 -19.82 -0.73
C THR A 66 -26.86 -18.96 -1.18
N VAL A 67 -25.72 -19.58 -1.49
CA VAL A 67 -24.46 -18.89 -1.77
C VAL A 67 -23.90 -19.27 -3.11
N TYR A 68 -23.43 -18.30 -3.88
CA TYR A 68 -22.58 -18.50 -5.05
C TYR A 68 -21.20 -17.89 -4.79
N TYR A 69 -20.14 -18.67 -4.92
CA TYR A 69 -18.77 -18.18 -4.72
C TYR A 69 -18.01 -18.13 -6.05
N MET A 70 -17.68 -16.90 -6.48
CA MET A 70 -16.80 -16.64 -7.60
C MET A 70 -15.37 -16.51 -7.10
N LYS A 71 -14.50 -17.46 -7.47
CA LYS A 71 -13.08 -17.48 -7.09
C LYS A 71 -12.28 -16.49 -7.90
N GLN A 72 -11.19 -16.01 -7.33
CA GLN A 72 -10.19 -15.23 -8.06
C GLN A 72 -9.63 -16.07 -9.22
N LEU A 73 -9.63 -15.51 -10.43
CA LEU A 73 -9.06 -16.15 -11.61
C LEU A 73 -7.57 -15.83 -11.72
N HIS A 74 -6.72 -16.85 -11.71
CA HIS A 74 -5.29 -16.72 -11.99
C HIS A 74 -5.05 -16.84 -13.50
N THR A 75 -4.36 -15.87 -14.09
CA THR A 75 -4.07 -15.79 -15.53
C THR A 75 -2.92 -16.73 -15.92
N SER A 76 -3.13 -18.05 -15.94
CA SER A 76 -2.13 -19.00 -16.44
C SER A 76 -2.39 -19.52 -17.87
N ASP A 77 -3.53 -19.21 -18.49
CA ASP A 77 -3.93 -19.77 -19.77
C ASP A 77 -4.25 -18.73 -20.85
N ALA A 78 -3.97 -19.08 -22.09
CA ALA A 78 -3.95 -18.31 -23.33
C ALA A 78 -5.25 -17.59 -23.79
N LYS A 79 -6.35 -17.64 -23.05
CA LYS A 79 -7.55 -16.82 -23.35
C LYS A 79 -7.52 -15.55 -22.52
N SER A 80 -7.95 -14.41 -23.09
CA SER A 80 -7.93 -13.13 -22.42
C SER A 80 -8.60 -13.21 -21.04
N GLY A 81 -7.82 -12.92 -19.98
CA GLY A 81 -8.31 -13.02 -18.60
C GLY A 81 -9.61 -12.25 -18.36
N GLY A 82 -9.80 -11.14 -19.08
CA GLY A 82 -11.00 -10.30 -18.98
C GLY A 82 -12.28 -10.96 -19.53
N GLU A 83 -12.20 -11.75 -20.61
CA GLU A 83 -13.38 -12.46 -21.14
C GLU A 83 -13.87 -13.55 -20.20
N ARG A 84 -12.93 -14.29 -19.58
CA ARG A 84 -13.26 -15.29 -18.55
C ARG A 84 -13.87 -14.65 -17.32
N GLN A 85 -13.30 -13.54 -16.86
CA GLN A 85 -13.81 -12.79 -15.73
C GLN A 85 -15.24 -12.31 -15.98
N SER A 86 -15.51 -11.72 -17.14
CA SER A 86 -16.86 -11.31 -17.55
C SER A 86 -17.84 -12.48 -17.60
N PHE A 87 -17.42 -13.63 -18.11
CA PHE A 87 -18.27 -14.81 -18.18
C PHE A 87 -18.64 -15.34 -16.78
N GLU A 88 -17.67 -15.45 -15.87
CA GLU A 88 -17.93 -15.89 -14.48
C GLU A 88 -18.80 -14.89 -13.72
N LEU A 89 -18.65 -13.58 -13.97
CA LEU A 89 -19.53 -12.57 -13.40
C LEU A 89 -20.99 -12.72 -13.87
N HIS A 90 -21.22 -12.96 -15.17
CA HIS A 90 -22.57 -13.23 -15.68
C HIS A 90 -23.17 -14.45 -14.99
N ARG A 91 -22.41 -15.54 -14.88
CA ARG A 91 -22.85 -16.75 -14.16
C ARG A 91 -23.19 -16.47 -12.70
N ALA A 92 -22.40 -15.62 -12.03
CA ALA A 92 -22.63 -15.26 -10.64
C ALA A 92 -23.97 -14.50 -10.48
N PHE A 93 -24.20 -13.47 -11.30
CA PHE A 93 -25.45 -12.70 -11.24
C PHE A 93 -26.68 -13.49 -11.70
N ASP A 94 -26.52 -14.42 -12.63
CA ASP A 94 -27.60 -15.29 -13.12
C ASP A 94 -27.88 -16.49 -12.19
N SER A 95 -27.04 -16.73 -11.19
CA SER A 95 -27.18 -17.88 -10.27
C SER A 95 -28.43 -17.83 -9.39
N GLY A 96 -29.01 -16.65 -9.18
CA GLY A 96 -30.13 -16.44 -8.28
C GLY A 96 -29.83 -16.69 -6.81
N ALA A 97 -28.54 -16.71 -6.42
CA ALA A 97 -28.10 -16.89 -5.04
C ALA A 97 -28.52 -15.70 -4.16
N GLU A 98 -28.90 -15.97 -2.92
CA GLU A 98 -29.28 -14.93 -1.96
C GLU A 98 -28.08 -14.15 -1.42
N ILE A 99 -26.88 -14.70 -1.51
CA ILE A 99 -25.63 -14.01 -1.21
C ILE A 99 -24.56 -14.40 -2.25
N LEU A 100 -24.04 -13.41 -2.97
CA LEU A 100 -22.86 -13.58 -3.84
C LEU A 100 -21.60 -13.35 -3.05
N LEU A 101 -20.61 -14.22 -3.19
CA LEU A 101 -19.25 -14.04 -2.69
C LEU A 101 -18.33 -13.84 -3.90
N LEU A 102 -17.75 -12.66 -4.03
CA LEU A 102 -16.94 -12.27 -5.18
C LEU A 102 -15.50 -11.96 -4.72
N ASP A 103 -14.52 -12.68 -5.27
CA ASP A 103 -13.10 -12.50 -4.94
C ASP A 103 -12.40 -11.76 -6.08
N GLU A 104 -12.05 -10.48 -5.85
CA GLU A 104 -11.43 -9.54 -6.80
C GLU A 104 -12.16 -9.49 -8.17
N PRO A 105 -13.47 -9.17 -8.19
CA PRO A 105 -14.29 -9.27 -9.40
C PRO A 105 -13.92 -8.29 -10.52
N THR A 106 -13.28 -7.15 -10.19
CA THR A 106 -12.94 -6.09 -11.15
C THR A 106 -11.57 -6.26 -11.80
N ASN A 107 -10.77 -7.23 -11.35
CA ASN A 107 -9.45 -7.47 -11.93
C ASN A 107 -9.56 -7.85 -13.41
N ASN A 108 -8.69 -7.27 -14.25
CA ASN A 108 -8.60 -7.52 -15.69
C ASN A 108 -9.87 -7.17 -16.52
N LEU A 109 -10.85 -6.49 -15.93
CA LEU A 109 -12.00 -5.98 -16.67
C LEU A 109 -11.61 -4.70 -17.42
N ASP A 110 -11.99 -4.62 -18.69
CA ASP A 110 -11.91 -3.36 -19.44
C ASP A 110 -13.06 -2.40 -19.07
N VAL A 111 -13.03 -1.19 -19.61
CA VAL A 111 -14.01 -0.14 -19.30
C VAL A 111 -15.45 -0.57 -19.54
N ASP A 112 -15.71 -1.28 -20.65
CA ASP A 112 -17.06 -1.72 -21.01
C ASP A 112 -17.56 -2.81 -20.05
N ALA A 113 -16.70 -3.82 -19.75
CA ALA A 113 -17.01 -4.89 -18.81
C ALA A 113 -17.19 -4.36 -17.37
N ARG A 114 -16.38 -3.39 -16.94
CA ARG A 114 -16.57 -2.72 -15.64
C ARG A 114 -17.92 -2.04 -15.55
N ARG A 115 -18.31 -1.27 -16.57
CA ARG A 115 -19.63 -0.62 -16.61
C ARG A 115 -20.77 -1.63 -16.52
N GLN A 116 -20.67 -2.74 -17.26
CA GLN A 116 -21.67 -3.82 -17.18
C GLN A 116 -21.73 -4.42 -15.77
N PHE A 117 -20.58 -4.69 -15.17
CA PHE A 117 -20.49 -5.18 -13.79
C PHE A 117 -21.15 -4.23 -12.79
N PHE A 118 -20.88 -2.93 -12.83
CA PHE A 118 -21.50 -1.96 -11.92
C PHE A 118 -23.02 -1.86 -12.12
N ASN A 119 -23.50 -1.96 -13.37
CA ASN A 119 -24.93 -2.00 -13.65
C ASN A 119 -25.58 -3.26 -13.08
N ALA A 120 -24.94 -4.43 -13.25
CA ALA A 120 -25.41 -5.68 -12.69
C ALA A 120 -25.41 -5.65 -11.16
N LEU A 121 -24.35 -5.14 -10.52
CA LEU A 121 -24.25 -4.97 -9.08
C LEU A 121 -25.36 -4.04 -8.55
N ALA A 122 -25.63 -2.93 -9.24
CA ALA A 122 -26.65 -1.98 -8.83
C ALA A 122 -28.08 -2.58 -8.90
N SER A 123 -28.32 -3.45 -9.89
CA SER A 123 -29.62 -4.08 -10.10
C SER A 123 -29.81 -5.41 -9.36
N TYR A 124 -28.75 -5.98 -8.77
CA TYR A 124 -28.84 -7.23 -8.03
C TYR A 124 -29.66 -7.06 -6.74
N PRO A 125 -30.75 -7.83 -6.57
CA PRO A 125 -31.71 -7.58 -5.48
C PRO A 125 -31.28 -8.17 -4.13
N PHE A 126 -30.22 -8.99 -4.12
CA PHE A 126 -29.79 -9.75 -2.96
C PHE A 126 -28.42 -9.28 -2.43
N GLY A 127 -27.93 -9.94 -1.36
CA GLY A 127 -26.68 -9.60 -0.70
C GLY A 127 -25.45 -9.91 -1.54
N VAL A 128 -24.42 -9.07 -1.42
CA VAL A 128 -23.13 -9.29 -2.09
C VAL A 128 -21.99 -9.04 -1.10
N VAL A 129 -21.09 -10.02 -0.97
CA VAL A 129 -19.86 -9.89 -0.20
C VAL A 129 -18.69 -9.90 -1.18
N ILE A 130 -17.90 -8.84 -1.18
CA ILE A 130 -16.87 -8.59 -2.19
C ILE A 130 -15.53 -8.42 -1.51
N VAL A 131 -14.53 -9.17 -1.92
CA VAL A 131 -13.12 -8.86 -1.64
C VAL A 131 -12.60 -8.02 -2.79
N SER A 132 -12.15 -6.80 -2.53
CA SER A 132 -11.56 -5.95 -3.56
C SER A 132 -10.69 -4.83 -2.99
N HIS A 133 -9.74 -4.39 -3.81
CA HIS A 133 -8.93 -3.19 -3.59
C HIS A 133 -9.34 -2.03 -4.51
N ASP A 134 -10.37 -2.21 -5.31
CA ASP A 134 -10.91 -1.25 -6.25
C ASP A 134 -11.74 -0.17 -5.53
N ARG A 135 -11.21 1.06 -5.48
CA ARG A 135 -11.82 2.19 -4.76
C ARG A 135 -13.17 2.60 -5.33
N GLU A 136 -13.36 2.46 -6.65
CA GLU A 136 -14.64 2.74 -7.29
C GLU A 136 -15.68 1.74 -6.81
N LEU A 137 -15.35 0.44 -6.82
CA LEU A 137 -16.21 -0.61 -6.31
C LEU A 137 -16.54 -0.43 -4.83
N LEU A 138 -15.55 -0.06 -4.02
CA LEU A 138 -15.73 0.24 -2.60
C LEU A 138 -16.60 1.48 -2.34
N GLY A 139 -16.79 2.34 -3.35
CA GLY A 139 -17.75 3.44 -3.33
C GLY A 139 -19.22 2.99 -3.42
N HIS A 140 -19.46 1.77 -3.94
CA HIS A 140 -20.81 1.22 -4.18
C HIS A 140 -21.27 0.21 -3.12
N VAL A 141 -20.58 0.09 -2.00
CA VAL A 141 -20.94 -0.81 -0.90
C VAL A 141 -21.58 -0.06 0.27
N ASP A 142 -22.36 -0.78 1.08
CA ASP A 142 -23.05 -0.25 2.25
C ASP A 142 -22.18 -0.35 3.52
N LYS A 143 -21.24 -1.31 3.53
CA LYS A 143 -20.39 -1.64 4.68
C LYS A 143 -19.03 -2.13 4.24
N ILE A 144 -17.98 -1.70 4.94
CA ILE A 144 -16.61 -2.19 4.75
C ILE A 144 -16.17 -2.93 6.01
N ILE A 145 -15.62 -4.12 5.81
CA ILE A 145 -15.01 -4.94 6.85
C ILE A 145 -13.51 -5.02 6.58
N GLU A 146 -12.70 -4.50 7.49
CA GLU A 146 -11.24 -4.56 7.41
C GLU A 146 -10.72 -5.72 8.26
N ILE A 147 -9.89 -6.57 7.65
CA ILE A 147 -9.16 -7.62 8.35
C ILE A 147 -7.78 -7.08 8.71
N THR A 148 -7.49 -7.00 10.01
CA THR A 148 -6.18 -6.56 10.51
C THR A 148 -5.76 -7.43 11.68
N ASN A 149 -4.58 -8.03 11.61
CA ASN A 149 -4.02 -8.89 12.66
C ASN A 149 -5.00 -10.00 13.14
N GLY A 150 -5.66 -10.65 12.17
CA GLY A 150 -6.61 -11.74 12.46
C GLY A 150 -7.93 -11.30 13.09
N GLN A 151 -8.21 -10.01 13.15
CA GLN A 151 -9.45 -9.44 13.69
C GLN A 151 -10.23 -8.68 12.63
N LEU A 152 -11.55 -8.58 12.80
CA LEU A 152 -12.43 -7.79 11.94
C LEU A 152 -12.75 -6.44 12.57
N ARG A 153 -12.66 -5.39 11.77
CA ARG A 153 -13.21 -4.06 12.08
C ARG A 153 -14.27 -3.70 11.07
N VAL A 154 -15.44 -3.34 11.56
CA VAL A 154 -16.60 -3.01 10.72
C VAL A 154 -16.76 -1.50 10.63
N TYR A 155 -16.86 -0.98 9.40
CA TYR A 155 -17.14 0.42 9.10
C TYR A 155 -18.50 0.48 8.38
N GLY A 156 -19.46 1.16 9.00
CA GLY A 156 -20.83 1.30 8.45
C GLY A 156 -20.88 2.41 7.41
N GLY A 157 -20.52 2.10 6.17
CA GLY A 157 -20.53 3.03 5.05
C GLY A 157 -19.60 2.60 3.93
N ASN A 158 -19.56 3.42 2.88
CA ASN A 158 -18.74 3.19 1.69
C ASN A 158 -17.26 3.62 1.89
N TYR A 159 -16.48 3.60 0.80
CA TYR A 159 -15.07 3.95 0.82
C TYR A 159 -14.78 5.35 1.39
N ASP A 160 -15.58 6.35 1.03
CA ASP A 160 -15.38 7.72 1.54
C ASP A 160 -15.57 7.81 3.05
N PHE A 161 -16.54 7.06 3.58
CA PHE A 161 -16.74 6.97 5.03
C PHE A 161 -15.55 6.26 5.70
N TYR A 162 -15.09 5.15 5.14
CA TYR A 162 -13.92 4.42 5.63
C TYR A 162 -12.67 5.32 5.68
N VAL A 163 -12.36 6.03 4.59
CA VAL A 163 -11.21 6.94 4.53
C VAL A 163 -11.30 8.04 5.59
N ARG A 164 -12.49 8.63 5.77
CA ARG A 164 -12.70 9.65 6.83
C ARG A 164 -12.44 9.10 8.23
N GLN A 165 -12.94 7.90 8.53
CA GLN A 165 -12.71 7.25 9.83
C GLN A 165 -11.23 6.92 10.05
N LYS A 166 -10.54 6.41 9.03
CA LYS A 166 -9.09 6.13 9.09
C LYS A 166 -8.26 7.40 9.31
N ASN A 167 -8.62 8.49 8.66
CA ASN A 167 -7.95 9.78 8.87
C ASN A 167 -8.14 10.28 10.30
N LEU A 168 -9.35 10.17 10.86
CA LEU A 168 -9.62 10.53 12.26
C LEU A 168 -8.85 9.63 13.25
N GLU A 169 -8.79 8.32 13.00
CA GLU A 169 -7.98 7.38 13.80
C GLU A 169 -6.50 7.81 13.78
N MET A 170 -5.97 8.12 12.59
CA MET A 170 -4.59 8.54 12.42
C MET A 170 -4.29 9.90 13.09
N GLU A 171 -5.19 10.88 13.00
CA GLU A 171 -5.08 12.16 13.69
C GLU A 171 -5.07 11.98 15.22
N ASN A 172 -5.93 11.11 15.74
CA ASN A 172 -5.96 10.76 17.16
C ASN A 172 -4.66 10.09 17.61
N LEU A 173 -4.10 9.18 16.81
CA LEU A 173 -2.80 8.55 17.10
C LEU A 173 -1.68 9.59 17.11
N LYS A 174 -1.63 10.50 16.15
CA LYS A 174 -0.66 11.60 16.09
C LYS A 174 -0.77 12.53 17.29
N SER A 175 -2.00 12.85 17.71
CA SER A 175 -2.24 13.67 18.91
C SER A 175 -1.69 12.98 20.17
N LYS A 176 -2.01 11.69 20.36
CA LYS A 176 -1.50 10.90 21.49
C LYS A 176 0.03 10.81 21.48
N TYR A 177 0.64 10.65 20.31
CA TYR A 177 2.10 10.62 20.16
C TYR A 177 2.74 11.97 20.59
N THR A 178 2.19 13.08 20.07
CA THR A 178 2.68 14.42 20.44
C THR A 178 2.50 14.73 21.93
N ASP A 179 1.42 14.27 22.54
CA ASP A 179 1.21 14.48 23.98
C ASP A 179 2.15 13.62 24.83
N SER A 180 2.43 12.37 24.41
CA SER A 180 3.46 11.55 25.04
C SER A 180 4.85 12.17 24.90
N GLU A 181 5.20 12.74 23.75
CA GLU A 181 6.47 13.44 23.55
C GLU A 181 6.60 14.65 24.48
N LYS A 182 5.54 15.46 24.61
CA LYS A 182 5.51 16.59 25.55
C LYS A 182 5.66 16.11 27.00
N ALA A 183 5.01 15.00 27.37
CA ALA A 183 5.13 14.41 28.71
C ALA A 183 6.56 13.96 28.99
N LEU A 184 7.23 13.28 28.07
CA LEU A 184 8.64 12.89 28.18
C LEU A 184 9.56 14.09 28.35
N ARG A 185 9.39 15.14 27.54
CA ARG A 185 10.18 16.38 27.67
C ARG A 185 10.01 17.02 29.03
N ARG A 186 8.79 17.03 29.62
CA ARG A 186 8.52 17.54 30.95
C ARG A 186 9.20 16.70 32.04
N LEU A 187 9.13 15.37 31.95
CA LEU A 187 9.77 14.45 32.89
C LEU A 187 11.30 14.60 32.87
N ASN A 188 11.91 14.64 31.69
CA ASN A 188 13.35 14.86 31.54
C ASN A 188 13.78 16.22 32.14
N LYS A 189 13.03 17.28 31.85
CA LYS A 189 13.31 18.61 32.44
C LYS A 189 13.24 18.59 33.99
N THR A 190 12.30 17.79 34.55
CA THR A 190 12.19 17.65 36.01
C THR A 190 13.42 16.95 36.59
N ILE A 191 13.97 15.94 35.90
CA ILE A 191 15.22 15.28 36.29
C ILE A 191 16.40 16.28 36.26
N ASP A 192 16.52 17.04 35.17
CA ASP A 192 17.59 18.04 35.00
C ASP A 192 17.56 19.10 36.14
N ILE A 193 16.36 19.62 36.44
CA ILE A 193 16.18 20.58 37.54
C ILE A 193 16.57 19.95 38.88
N ALA A 194 16.15 18.72 39.15
CA ALA A 194 16.49 18.01 40.38
C ALA A 194 18.01 17.77 40.50
N GLN A 195 18.68 17.43 39.39
CA GLN A 195 20.13 17.27 39.35
C GLN A 195 20.88 18.59 39.63
N ASN A 196 20.48 19.65 38.96
CA ASN A 196 21.09 20.99 39.15
C ASN A 196 20.88 21.49 40.57
N THR A 197 19.68 21.34 41.13
CA THR A 197 19.38 21.72 42.50
C THR A 197 20.27 20.94 43.51
N ARG A 198 20.46 19.64 43.27
CA ARG A 198 21.36 18.84 44.09
C ARG A 198 22.81 19.33 44.03
N GLN A 199 23.34 19.58 42.84
CA GLN A 199 24.70 20.07 42.66
C GLN A 199 24.90 21.41 43.42
N HIS A 200 23.93 22.32 43.34
CA HIS A 200 23.95 23.55 44.09
C HIS A 200 23.93 23.36 45.62
N HIS A 201 23.09 22.42 46.12
CA HIS A 201 23.05 22.09 47.55
C HIS A 201 24.33 21.42 48.03
N GLU A 202 24.90 20.49 47.27
CA GLU A 202 26.20 19.88 47.61
C GLU A 202 27.34 20.88 47.61
N ALA A 203 27.37 21.80 46.63
CA ALA A 203 28.38 22.90 46.60
C ALA A 203 28.24 23.82 47.78
N LYS A 204 27.01 24.21 48.17
CA LYS A 204 26.74 25.05 49.33
C LYS A 204 27.14 24.36 50.63
N GLN A 205 26.80 23.06 50.81
CA GLN A 205 27.22 22.31 51.98
C GLN A 205 28.75 22.21 52.14
N ARG A 206 29.47 21.95 51.03
CA ARG A 206 30.96 21.94 51.04
C ARG A 206 31.51 23.30 51.50
N LYS A 207 30.90 24.39 51.05
CA LYS A 207 31.30 25.75 51.43
C LYS A 207 31.03 26.07 52.92
N ASP A 208 29.87 25.61 53.43
CA ASP A 208 29.48 25.79 54.84
C ASP A 208 30.36 24.97 55.81
N ILE A 209 30.81 23.76 55.40
CA ILE A 209 31.77 22.94 56.14
C ILE A 209 33.16 23.61 56.16
N ALA A 210 33.63 24.07 54.97
CA ALA A 210 34.94 24.73 54.85
C ALA A 210 35.03 26.02 55.63
N THR A 211 33.90 26.74 55.83
CA THR A 211 33.85 28.02 56.62
C THR A 211 33.48 27.78 58.07
N GLY A 212 33.45 26.58 58.59
CA GLY A 212 33.15 26.24 60.00
C GLY A 212 31.70 26.49 60.44
N LYS A 213 30.80 26.83 59.52
CA LYS A 213 29.40 27.13 59.86
C LYS A 213 28.55 25.85 60.19
N ARG A 214 29.04 24.66 59.85
CA ARG A 214 28.38 23.37 60.16
C ARG A 214 29.37 22.29 60.52
N SER A 215 28.99 21.44 61.52
CA SER A 215 29.75 20.27 61.89
C SER A 215 29.63 19.15 60.83
N PRO A 216 30.71 18.46 60.46
CA PRO A 216 30.71 17.40 59.46
C PRO A 216 29.77 16.22 59.84
N ILE A 217 29.61 15.93 61.11
CA ILE A 217 28.77 14.83 61.61
C ILE A 217 27.27 15.13 61.39
N ALA A 218 26.82 16.35 61.70
CA ALA A 218 25.44 16.78 61.50
C ALA A 218 25.08 16.88 59.99
N ALA A 219 26.05 17.28 59.15
CA ALA A 219 25.87 17.32 57.70
C ALA A 219 25.70 15.95 57.08
N ASN A 220 26.41 14.91 57.55
CA ASN A 220 26.31 13.52 57.07
C ASN A 220 25.00 12.81 57.45
N ALA A 221 24.47 13.04 58.66
CA ALA A 221 23.20 12.47 59.10
C ALA A 221 21.99 12.99 58.30
N LEU A 222 21.96 14.29 57.94
CA LEU A 222 20.94 14.88 57.11
C LEU A 222 21.06 14.44 55.63
N LYS A 223 22.29 14.19 55.17
CA LYS A 223 22.58 13.73 53.82
C LYS A 223 21.97 12.34 53.52
N GLY A 224 22.04 11.39 54.48
CA GLY A 224 21.49 10.03 54.31
C GLY A 224 19.97 10.01 54.09
N LYS A 225 19.20 10.73 54.93
CA LYS A 225 17.73 10.82 54.80
C LYS A 225 17.30 11.54 53.51
N SER A 226 18.00 12.59 53.09
CA SER A 226 17.71 13.31 51.85
C SER A 226 18.00 12.46 50.62
N GLN A 227 19.10 11.70 50.63
CA GLN A 227 19.49 10.83 49.52
C GLN A 227 18.48 9.69 49.30
N GLU A 228 17.94 9.08 50.35
CA GLU A 228 16.94 8.00 50.22
C GLU A 228 15.61 8.53 49.66
N THR A 229 15.17 9.71 50.08
CA THR A 229 13.94 10.35 49.57
C THR A 229 14.08 10.75 48.10
N GLU A 230 15.26 11.27 47.74
CA GLU A 230 15.56 11.64 46.34
C GLU A 230 15.69 10.40 45.43
N ALA A 231 16.30 9.31 45.91
CA ALA A 231 16.39 8.04 45.19
C ALA A 231 15.00 7.48 44.87
N LYS A 232 14.09 7.51 45.87
CA LYS A 232 12.68 7.10 45.66
C LYS A 232 11.96 8.00 44.64
N LYS A 233 12.14 9.31 44.70
CA LYS A 233 11.55 10.24 43.70
C LYS A 233 12.08 9.97 42.29
N ARG A 234 13.42 9.77 42.16
CA ARG A 234 14.02 9.43 40.85
C ARG A 234 13.49 8.11 40.28
N ALA A 235 13.39 7.09 41.13
CA ALA A 235 12.84 5.78 40.68
C ALA A 235 11.40 5.92 40.16
N ILE A 236 10.58 6.74 40.81
CA ILE A 236 9.20 7.01 40.36
C ILE A 236 9.20 7.76 39.01
N ILE A 237 10.06 8.76 38.83
CA ILE A 237 10.14 9.52 37.59
C ILE A 237 10.69 8.61 36.47
N GLN A 238 11.73 7.82 36.74
CA GLN A 238 12.28 6.88 35.77
C GLN A 238 11.23 5.87 35.29
N LYS A 239 10.46 5.27 36.23
CA LYS A 239 9.35 4.37 35.88
C LYS A 239 8.33 5.04 34.94
N LYS A 240 7.98 6.32 35.21
CA LYS A 240 7.08 7.07 34.32
C LYS A 240 7.68 7.34 32.94
N ILE A 241 8.99 7.56 32.85
CA ILE A 241 9.70 7.70 31.57
C ILE A 241 9.63 6.39 30.79
N ASP A 242 9.92 5.26 31.43
CA ASP A 242 9.90 3.94 30.82
C ASP A 242 8.48 3.59 30.30
N GLU A 243 7.45 3.91 31.10
CA GLU A 243 6.04 3.75 30.69
C GLU A 243 5.70 4.61 29.46
N GLN A 244 6.17 5.88 29.42
CA GLN A 244 5.94 6.77 28.28
C GLN A 244 6.73 6.35 27.03
N LEU A 245 7.94 5.82 27.17
CA LEU A 245 8.74 5.27 26.09
C LEU A 245 8.06 4.03 25.48
N THR A 246 7.56 3.14 26.32
CA THR A 246 6.79 1.96 25.88
C THR A 246 5.52 2.37 25.13
N LEU A 247 4.79 3.38 25.66
CA LEU A 247 3.63 3.94 24.98
C LEU A 247 4.02 4.55 23.62
N GLN A 248 5.08 5.34 23.56
CA GLN A 248 5.56 5.93 22.31
C GLN A 248 5.92 4.87 21.29
N GLN A 249 6.57 3.81 21.71
CA GLN A 249 6.95 2.71 20.84
C GLN A 249 5.71 2.00 20.26
N SER A 250 4.71 1.69 21.12
CA SER A 250 3.44 1.11 20.66
C SER A 250 2.65 2.03 19.72
N LEU A 251 2.67 3.35 19.95
CA LEU A 251 2.04 4.32 19.05
C LEU A 251 2.80 4.42 17.71
N THR A 252 4.13 4.37 17.73
CA THR A 252 4.95 4.37 16.51
C THR A 252 4.69 3.12 15.67
N ASP A 253 4.56 1.96 16.30
CA ASP A 253 4.24 0.69 15.62
C ASP A 253 2.84 0.71 14.98
N GLN A 254 1.90 1.46 15.55
CA GLN A 254 0.56 1.68 15.00
C GLN A 254 0.52 2.79 13.91
N MET A 255 1.43 3.74 13.99
CA MET A 255 1.59 4.83 13.04
C MET A 255 2.57 4.40 11.93
N HIS A 256 2.14 3.55 11.01
CA HIS A 256 2.93 3.29 9.80
C HIS A 256 3.04 4.59 8.99
N ASP A 257 4.15 5.31 9.14
CA ASP A 257 4.45 6.49 8.31
C ASP A 257 5.07 5.98 6.99
N ASP A 258 4.20 5.60 6.07
CA ASP A 258 4.57 5.08 4.75
C ASP A 258 5.02 6.19 3.78
N LYS A 259 5.35 7.37 4.27
CA LYS A 259 5.79 8.49 3.44
C LYS A 259 7.12 8.21 2.77
N ILE A 260 7.07 8.23 1.46
CA ILE A 260 8.25 8.16 0.60
C ILE A 260 8.80 9.56 0.36
N LYS A 261 10.13 9.68 0.30
CA LYS A 261 10.82 10.93 -0.08
C LYS A 261 11.61 10.67 -1.36
N ILE A 262 11.14 11.25 -2.47
CA ILE A 262 11.85 11.21 -3.73
C ILE A 262 12.76 12.45 -3.80
N PRO A 263 14.07 12.27 -4.03
CA PRO A 263 14.97 13.40 -4.22
C PRO A 263 14.60 14.17 -5.48
N VAL A 264 14.69 15.50 -5.41
CA VAL A 264 14.51 16.34 -6.59
C VAL A 264 15.80 16.29 -7.40
N PRO A 265 15.78 15.80 -8.64
CA PRO A 265 16.99 15.72 -9.46
C PRO A 265 17.53 17.10 -9.78
N ASN A 266 18.87 17.21 -9.85
CA ASN A 266 19.56 18.45 -10.20
C ASN A 266 19.43 18.83 -11.68
N LYS A 267 18.91 17.92 -12.53
CA LYS A 267 18.72 18.19 -13.97
C LYS A 267 17.32 18.73 -14.21
N PRO A 268 17.18 19.82 -14.98
CA PRO A 268 15.87 20.28 -15.42
C PRO A 268 15.26 19.23 -16.35
N PHE A 269 14.00 18.84 -16.12
CA PHE A 269 13.24 18.06 -17.10
C PHE A 269 12.96 18.97 -18.28
N TYR A 270 13.47 18.60 -19.44
CA TYR A 270 13.29 19.39 -20.66
C TYR A 270 11.94 19.04 -21.31
N SER A 271 11.29 20.05 -21.89
CA SER A 271 10.12 19.90 -22.78
C SER A 271 10.49 19.31 -24.16
N LYS A 272 11.50 18.43 -24.19
CA LYS A 272 11.91 17.76 -25.43
C LYS A 272 10.98 16.59 -25.74
N GLU A 273 10.91 16.25 -27.03
CA GLU A 273 10.28 15.00 -27.46
C GLU A 273 10.97 13.81 -26.81
N LEU A 274 10.19 12.95 -26.17
CA LEU A 274 10.64 11.70 -25.56
C LEU A 274 10.27 10.48 -26.40
N ILE A 275 9.12 10.55 -27.06
CA ILE A 275 8.63 9.51 -27.97
C ILE A 275 8.13 10.19 -29.22
N THR A 276 8.52 9.67 -30.39
CA THR A 276 7.97 10.04 -31.69
C THR A 276 7.76 8.77 -32.50
N ILE A 277 6.49 8.48 -32.79
CA ILE A 277 6.05 7.35 -33.62
C ILE A 277 5.36 7.93 -34.83
N SER A 278 5.78 7.48 -36.03
CA SER A 278 5.20 7.91 -37.29
C SER A 278 4.93 6.72 -38.21
N GLY A 279 3.67 6.58 -38.65
CA GLY A 279 3.23 5.57 -39.58
C GLY A 279 3.45 4.13 -39.06
N LEU A 280 3.31 3.89 -37.75
CA LEU A 280 3.55 2.57 -37.17
C LEU A 280 2.58 1.55 -37.71
N HIS A 281 3.11 0.47 -38.27
CA HIS A 281 2.38 -0.75 -38.60
C HIS A 281 2.96 -1.92 -37.81
N PHE A 282 2.06 -2.71 -37.21
CA PHE A 282 2.43 -3.90 -36.48
C PHE A 282 1.29 -4.93 -36.46
N ALA A 283 1.63 -6.20 -36.70
CA ALA A 283 0.69 -7.31 -36.67
C ALA A 283 1.24 -8.54 -35.94
N TYR A 284 0.39 -9.30 -35.30
CA TYR A 284 0.68 -10.67 -34.83
C TYR A 284 0.11 -11.68 -35.82
N GLY A 285 0.94 -12.21 -36.73
CA GLY A 285 0.50 -13.01 -37.84
C GLY A 285 -0.50 -12.24 -38.70
N ASP A 286 -1.72 -12.75 -38.89
CA ASP A 286 -2.76 -12.09 -39.68
C ASP A 286 -3.54 -10.99 -38.95
N LYS A 287 -3.33 -10.86 -37.62
CA LYS A 287 -4.01 -9.86 -36.80
C LYS A 287 -3.26 -8.54 -36.75
N VAL A 288 -3.74 -7.56 -37.52
CA VAL A 288 -3.20 -6.19 -37.49
C VAL A 288 -3.59 -5.53 -36.15
N ILE A 289 -2.60 -4.98 -35.46
CA ILE A 289 -2.79 -4.27 -34.19
C ILE A 289 -2.69 -2.75 -34.42
N PHE A 290 -1.70 -2.30 -35.17
CA PHE A 290 -1.51 -0.91 -35.57
C PHE A 290 -1.41 -0.80 -37.07
N ASP A 291 -2.07 0.22 -37.63
CA ASP A 291 -2.00 0.55 -39.06
C ASP A 291 -1.94 2.07 -39.20
N ASN A 292 -0.80 2.56 -39.66
CA ASN A 292 -0.50 4.00 -39.81
C ASN A 292 -0.73 4.80 -38.50
N PHE A 293 -0.21 4.27 -37.37
CA PHE A 293 -0.41 4.90 -36.05
C PHE A 293 0.69 5.93 -35.78
N ASP A 294 0.28 7.15 -35.41
CA ASP A 294 1.16 8.25 -35.02
C ASP A 294 0.99 8.61 -33.55
N PHE A 295 2.11 8.86 -32.87
CA PHE A 295 2.10 9.27 -31.46
C PHE A 295 3.32 10.08 -31.11
N THR A 296 3.14 11.19 -30.40
CA THR A 296 4.24 12.01 -29.88
C THR A 296 4.01 12.33 -28.41
N MET A 297 5.07 12.22 -27.61
CA MET A 297 5.07 12.53 -26.19
C MET A 297 6.26 13.40 -25.81
N TYR A 298 6.01 14.42 -25.00
CA TYR A 298 7.01 15.38 -24.53
C TYR A 298 7.36 15.18 -23.06
N GLY A 299 8.55 15.66 -22.68
CA GLY A 299 9.00 15.60 -21.29
C GLY A 299 8.07 16.34 -20.34
N GLY A 300 7.88 15.77 -19.15
CA GLY A 300 7.01 16.33 -18.11
C GLY A 300 5.52 16.12 -18.31
N THR A 301 5.07 15.54 -19.45
CA THR A 301 3.64 15.25 -19.68
C THR A 301 3.23 13.92 -19.06
N ARG A 302 1.98 13.81 -18.64
CA ARG A 302 1.36 12.59 -18.10
C ARG A 302 0.23 12.16 -19.00
N ILE A 303 0.43 11.06 -19.73
CA ILE A 303 -0.54 10.54 -20.71
C ILE A 303 -1.05 9.18 -20.24
N ARG A 304 -2.38 9.02 -20.22
CA ARG A 304 -3.04 7.73 -19.98
C ARG A 304 -3.44 7.11 -21.33
N LEU A 305 -3.06 5.87 -21.55
CA LEU A 305 -3.53 5.06 -22.67
C LEU A 305 -4.73 4.23 -22.22
N CYS A 306 -5.86 4.43 -22.89
CA CYS A 306 -7.10 3.66 -22.69
C CYS A 306 -7.37 2.78 -23.91
N GLY A 307 -8.33 1.88 -23.80
CA GLY A 307 -8.78 1.01 -24.88
C GLY A 307 -9.19 -0.37 -24.37
N LYS A 308 -9.95 -1.09 -25.19
CA LYS A 308 -10.43 -2.45 -24.89
C LYS A 308 -9.28 -3.43 -24.65
N ASN A 309 -9.57 -4.53 -23.98
CA ASN A 309 -8.62 -5.63 -23.87
C ASN A 309 -8.26 -6.13 -25.28
N GLY A 310 -6.96 -6.35 -25.50
CA GLY A 310 -6.46 -6.77 -26.82
C GLY A 310 -6.34 -5.64 -27.88
N ALA A 311 -6.59 -4.36 -27.51
CA ALA A 311 -6.42 -3.21 -28.42
C ALA A 311 -4.94 -2.87 -28.74
N GLY A 312 -3.97 -3.55 -28.08
CA GLY A 312 -2.55 -3.33 -28.35
C GLY A 312 -1.83 -2.43 -27.35
N LYS A 313 -2.44 -2.04 -26.22
CA LYS A 313 -1.81 -1.17 -25.21
C LYS A 313 -0.43 -1.67 -24.78
N THR A 314 -0.33 -2.89 -24.24
CA THR A 314 0.95 -3.50 -23.86
C THR A 314 1.89 -3.72 -25.04
N THR A 315 1.37 -4.00 -26.25
CA THR A 315 2.16 -4.10 -27.47
C THR A 315 2.82 -2.77 -27.80
N LEU A 316 2.09 -1.65 -27.72
CA LEU A 316 2.66 -0.31 -27.92
C LEU A 316 3.77 -0.02 -26.92
N LEU A 317 3.56 -0.34 -25.62
CA LEU A 317 4.58 -0.15 -24.60
C LEU A 317 5.84 -0.97 -24.89
N LYS A 318 5.71 -2.23 -25.31
CA LYS A 318 6.84 -3.09 -25.69
C LYS A 318 7.59 -2.57 -26.92
N ILE A 319 6.88 -2.00 -27.91
CA ILE A 319 7.50 -1.37 -29.06
C ILE A 319 8.27 -0.11 -28.64
N ILE A 320 7.72 0.73 -27.78
CA ILE A 320 8.39 1.91 -27.22
C ILE A 320 9.64 1.54 -26.43
N CYS A 321 9.59 0.46 -25.65
CA CYS A 321 10.74 -0.07 -24.89
C CYS A 321 11.76 -0.79 -25.77
N GLY A 322 11.48 -1.02 -27.04
CA GLY A 322 12.37 -1.74 -27.97
C GLY A 322 12.38 -3.27 -27.80
N GLU A 323 11.45 -3.81 -27.02
CA GLU A 323 11.29 -5.28 -26.84
C GLU A 323 10.63 -5.92 -28.07
N LEU A 324 9.83 -5.17 -28.80
CA LEU A 324 9.21 -5.56 -30.07
C LEU A 324 9.61 -4.60 -31.17
N LYS A 325 9.90 -5.13 -32.35
CA LYS A 325 10.17 -4.33 -33.56
C LYS A 325 8.88 -4.12 -34.35
N SER A 326 8.68 -2.91 -34.83
CA SER A 326 7.60 -2.61 -35.80
C SER A 326 7.84 -3.27 -37.15
N ASP A 327 6.76 -3.68 -37.82
CA ASP A 327 6.85 -4.20 -39.20
C ASP A 327 7.20 -3.06 -40.18
N SER A 328 6.63 -1.88 -39.99
CA SER A 328 6.99 -0.66 -40.72
C SER A 328 6.71 0.61 -39.88
N GLY A 329 7.09 1.75 -40.37
CA GLY A 329 7.04 3.03 -39.69
C GLY A 329 8.31 3.35 -38.92
N THR A 330 8.31 4.47 -38.20
CA THR A 330 9.46 4.94 -37.42
C THR A 330 9.08 5.11 -35.98
N VAL A 331 9.88 4.52 -35.11
CA VAL A 331 9.76 4.69 -33.65
C VAL A 331 11.08 5.25 -33.11
N LYS A 332 11.03 6.44 -32.54
CA LYS A 332 12.19 7.10 -31.90
C LYS A 332 11.87 7.38 -30.45
N THR A 333 12.77 7.00 -29.59
CA THR A 333 12.69 7.25 -28.15
C THR A 333 13.95 7.99 -27.70
N PHE A 334 13.79 8.96 -26.81
CA PHE A 334 14.88 9.81 -26.33
C PHE A 334 14.87 9.81 -24.80
N GLY A 335 16.07 9.93 -24.22
CA GLY A 335 16.24 9.93 -22.77
C GLY A 335 16.22 8.54 -22.14
N LYS A 336 16.22 8.52 -20.82
CA LYS A 336 16.19 7.29 -20.01
C LYS A 336 14.76 6.87 -19.77
N ILE A 337 14.40 5.67 -20.18
CA ILE A 337 13.06 5.10 -19.98
C ILE A 337 13.16 4.05 -18.86
N ALA A 338 12.19 4.06 -17.94
CA ALA A 338 11.94 2.96 -17.01
C ALA A 338 10.54 2.39 -17.24
N TYR A 339 10.46 1.07 -17.35
CA TYR A 339 9.20 0.34 -17.53
C TYR A 339 8.89 -0.45 -16.28
N LEU A 340 7.78 -0.12 -15.64
CA LEU A 340 7.22 -0.87 -14.53
C LEU A 340 6.02 -1.67 -15.02
N ASN A 341 6.24 -2.96 -15.16
CA ASN A 341 5.20 -3.90 -15.53
C ASN A 341 4.36 -4.31 -14.30
N GLN A 342 3.25 -4.97 -14.56
CA GLN A 342 2.31 -5.45 -13.54
C GLN A 342 2.97 -6.32 -12.45
N ASP A 343 4.00 -7.11 -12.81
CA ASP A 343 4.66 -8.04 -11.90
C ASP A 343 5.82 -7.43 -11.11
N LEU A 344 6.12 -6.14 -11.32
CA LEU A 344 7.28 -5.44 -10.74
C LEU A 344 8.59 -6.25 -10.91
N SER A 345 8.75 -6.90 -12.07
CA SER A 345 9.85 -7.85 -12.35
C SER A 345 11.20 -7.18 -12.59
N LEU A 346 11.30 -5.86 -12.38
CA LEU A 346 12.52 -5.09 -12.58
C LEU A 346 13.65 -5.51 -11.62
N LEU A 347 13.29 -5.92 -10.40
CA LEU A 347 14.26 -6.26 -9.36
C LEU A 347 14.71 -7.72 -9.46
N ASN A 348 16.00 -7.95 -9.27
CA ASN A 348 16.55 -9.31 -9.10
C ASN A 348 16.15 -9.83 -7.72
N ARG A 349 15.35 -10.91 -7.71
CA ARG A 349 14.78 -11.49 -6.49
C ARG A 349 15.83 -12.16 -5.58
N ASP A 350 16.97 -12.55 -6.13
CA ASP A 350 18.06 -13.21 -5.38
C ASP A 350 19.01 -12.22 -4.70
N LYS A 351 18.89 -10.92 -5.03
CA LYS A 351 19.69 -9.84 -4.47
C LYS A 351 18.95 -9.10 -3.36
N THR A 352 19.71 -8.41 -2.53
CA THR A 352 19.18 -7.50 -1.52
C THR A 352 18.63 -6.22 -2.14
N ILE A 353 17.84 -5.45 -1.37
CA ILE A 353 17.34 -4.15 -1.80
C ILE A 353 18.50 -3.22 -2.16
N ILE A 354 19.55 -3.17 -1.34
CA ILE A 354 20.74 -2.33 -1.57
C ILE A 354 21.46 -2.70 -2.87
N GLU A 355 21.68 -3.99 -3.11
CA GLU A 355 22.34 -4.45 -4.33
C GLU A 355 21.53 -4.09 -5.57
N ASN A 356 20.21 -4.25 -5.55
CA ASN A 356 19.35 -3.83 -6.66
C ASN A 356 19.41 -2.33 -6.91
N ILE A 357 19.40 -1.51 -5.85
CA ILE A 357 19.54 -0.05 -5.98
C ILE A 357 20.90 0.29 -6.61
N MET A 358 21.98 -0.30 -6.16
CA MET A 358 23.32 -0.07 -6.72
C MET A 358 23.41 -0.46 -8.19
N ASP A 359 22.89 -1.64 -8.55
CA ASP A 359 22.98 -2.17 -9.92
C ASP A 359 22.23 -1.30 -10.94
N ILE A 360 21.02 -0.82 -10.58
CA ILE A 360 20.15 -0.10 -11.51
C ILE A 360 20.44 1.41 -11.51
N SER A 361 20.68 2.01 -10.33
CA SER A 361 20.97 3.45 -10.24
C SER A 361 22.44 3.78 -10.50
N GLY A 362 23.35 2.81 -10.34
CA GLY A 362 24.80 3.02 -10.46
C GLY A 362 25.40 3.80 -9.30
N CYS A 363 24.71 3.94 -8.18
CA CYS A 363 25.15 4.72 -7.02
C CYS A 363 26.10 3.93 -6.11
N LEU A 364 26.82 4.64 -5.24
CA LEU A 364 27.67 4.00 -4.22
C LEU A 364 26.81 3.39 -3.11
N LYS A 365 27.39 2.41 -2.39
CA LYS A 365 26.69 1.71 -1.30
C LYS A 365 26.13 2.64 -0.22
N HIS A 366 26.85 3.71 0.12
CA HIS A 366 26.38 4.71 1.07
C HIS A 366 25.09 5.38 0.60
N ASP A 367 25.05 5.81 -0.66
CA ASP A 367 23.90 6.48 -1.26
C ASP A 367 22.73 5.52 -1.40
N ALA A 368 22.99 4.24 -1.73
CA ALA A 368 21.96 3.21 -1.75
C ALA A 368 21.26 3.02 -0.40
N HIS A 369 22.00 3.09 0.72
CA HIS A 369 21.39 3.09 2.06
C HIS A 369 20.54 4.33 2.34
N VAL A 370 20.97 5.51 1.89
CA VAL A 370 20.19 6.75 2.01
C VAL A 370 18.91 6.65 1.19
N ILE A 371 19.01 6.16 -0.05
CA ILE A 371 17.84 5.93 -0.91
C ILE A 371 16.88 4.94 -0.23
N ALA A 372 17.35 3.79 0.19
CA ALA A 372 16.54 2.79 0.87
C ALA A 372 15.82 3.36 2.11
N ALA A 373 16.52 4.17 2.93
CA ALA A 373 15.95 4.81 4.11
C ALA A 373 14.83 5.82 3.78
N ASN A 374 14.95 6.54 2.65
CA ASN A 374 13.93 7.47 2.15
C ASN A 374 12.63 6.77 1.72
N PHE A 375 12.72 5.47 1.40
CA PHE A 375 11.60 4.61 1.03
C PHE A 375 11.15 3.67 2.15
N GLY A 376 11.60 3.94 3.40
CA GLY A 376 11.18 3.22 4.59
C GLY A 376 12.02 2.01 4.98
N PHE A 377 13.07 1.65 4.21
CA PHE A 377 13.95 0.53 4.52
C PHE A 377 15.13 0.98 5.39
N ARG A 378 14.91 1.00 6.71
CA ARG A 378 15.92 1.42 7.70
C ARG A 378 16.55 0.22 8.41
N GLY A 379 17.81 0.36 8.81
CA GLY A 379 18.53 -0.68 9.55
C GLY A 379 18.61 -2.00 8.79
N GLY A 380 18.34 -3.12 9.47
CA GLY A 380 18.41 -4.47 8.88
C GLY A 380 17.43 -4.72 7.73
N LEU A 381 16.36 -3.92 7.59
CA LEU A 381 15.38 -4.06 6.50
C LEU A 381 16.00 -3.80 5.13
N SER A 382 16.96 -2.90 5.03
CA SER A 382 17.63 -2.59 3.76
C SER A 382 18.48 -3.74 3.19
N SER A 383 18.88 -4.69 4.03
CA SER A 383 19.63 -5.88 3.67
C SER A 383 18.75 -7.11 3.42
N LYS A 384 17.41 -6.96 3.46
CA LYS A 384 16.49 -8.03 3.11
C LYS A 384 16.64 -8.42 1.64
N CYS A 385 16.57 -9.73 1.35
CA CYS A 385 16.50 -10.24 -0.01
C CYS A 385 15.13 -9.88 -0.62
N VAL A 386 15.11 -9.51 -1.90
CA VAL A 386 13.88 -9.08 -2.59
C VAL A 386 12.84 -10.20 -2.62
N SER A 387 13.23 -11.47 -2.68
CA SER A 387 12.33 -12.63 -2.61
C SER A 387 11.52 -12.74 -1.30
N MET A 388 11.98 -12.06 -0.24
CA MET A 388 11.33 -12.08 1.09
C MET A 388 10.40 -10.89 1.32
N LEU A 389 10.25 -10.01 0.32
CA LEU A 389 9.43 -8.80 0.44
C LEU A 389 7.94 -9.09 0.23
N SER A 390 7.09 -8.44 1.01
CA SER A 390 5.67 -8.36 0.71
C SER A 390 5.42 -7.54 -0.56
N GLY A 391 4.23 -7.63 -1.17
CA GLY A 391 3.91 -6.86 -2.38
C GLY A 391 4.10 -5.35 -2.21
N GLY A 392 3.70 -4.79 -1.07
CA GLY A 392 3.90 -3.38 -0.76
C GLY A 392 5.38 -3.01 -0.53
N GLU A 393 6.16 -3.88 0.12
CA GLU A 393 7.61 -3.69 0.26
C GLU A 393 8.30 -3.80 -1.11
N LEU A 394 7.90 -4.74 -1.97
CA LEU A 394 8.42 -4.89 -3.32
C LEU A 394 8.17 -3.64 -4.16
N LEU A 395 6.96 -3.06 -4.10
CA LEU A 395 6.65 -1.79 -4.77
C LEU A 395 7.56 -0.67 -4.26
N LYS A 396 7.70 -0.50 -2.95
CA LYS A 396 8.60 0.51 -2.35
C LYS A 396 10.05 0.32 -2.81
N ALA A 397 10.55 -0.92 -2.83
CA ALA A 397 11.91 -1.23 -3.28
C ALA A 397 12.09 -0.92 -4.76
N THR A 398 11.11 -1.24 -5.61
CA THR A 398 11.11 -0.92 -7.03
C THR A 398 11.14 0.60 -7.26
N LEU A 399 10.28 1.34 -6.55
CA LEU A 399 10.25 2.80 -6.62
C LEU A 399 11.56 3.42 -6.10
N ALA A 400 12.14 2.89 -5.02
CA ALA A 400 13.45 3.31 -4.50
C ALA A 400 14.54 3.17 -5.56
N THR A 401 14.55 2.04 -6.24
CA THR A 401 15.54 1.73 -7.26
C THR A 401 15.42 2.62 -8.49
N VAL A 402 14.19 2.92 -8.92
CA VAL A 402 13.91 3.70 -10.14
C VAL A 402 13.97 5.20 -9.89
N LEU A 403 13.41 5.67 -8.77
CA LEU A 403 13.17 7.10 -8.51
C LEU A 403 14.08 7.66 -7.40
N GLY A 404 14.77 6.81 -6.64
CA GLY A 404 15.53 7.24 -5.46
C GLY A 404 16.88 7.86 -5.76
N GLY A 405 17.45 7.66 -6.94
CA GLY A 405 18.74 8.17 -7.34
C GLY A 405 18.69 9.53 -8.04
N GLU A 406 19.86 10.16 -8.24
CA GLU A 406 19.97 11.42 -9.00
C GLU A 406 19.67 11.24 -10.51
N ASN A 407 19.92 10.06 -11.05
CA ASN A 407 19.70 9.70 -12.45
C ASN A 407 18.31 9.09 -12.67
N GLN A 408 17.27 9.80 -12.26
CA GLN A 408 15.89 9.40 -12.50
C GLN A 408 15.61 9.25 -14.02
N PRO A 409 14.66 8.36 -14.41
CA PRO A 409 14.24 8.26 -15.81
C PRO A 409 13.59 9.57 -16.27
N ASP A 410 13.72 9.88 -17.56
CA ASP A 410 13.01 11.00 -18.21
C ASP A 410 11.54 10.61 -18.48
N LEU A 411 11.30 9.32 -18.73
CA LEU A 411 9.98 8.73 -18.97
C LEU A 411 9.80 7.50 -18.09
N LEU A 412 8.70 7.47 -17.33
CA LEU A 412 8.22 6.33 -16.59
C LEU A 412 7.01 5.73 -17.30
N ILE A 413 7.11 4.48 -17.69
CA ILE A 413 6.02 3.70 -18.30
C ILE A 413 5.45 2.79 -17.24
N LEU A 414 4.12 2.83 -17.05
CA LEU A 414 3.38 2.05 -16.06
C LEU A 414 2.30 1.23 -16.78
N ASP A 415 2.37 -0.09 -16.67
CA ASP A 415 1.37 -1.01 -17.26
C ASP A 415 0.53 -1.66 -16.16
N GLU A 416 -0.72 -1.19 -15.99
CA GLU A 416 -1.69 -1.61 -14.96
C GLU A 416 -1.07 -1.66 -13.55
N PRO A 417 -0.44 -0.58 -13.07
CA PRO A 417 0.36 -0.60 -11.84
C PRO A 417 -0.48 -0.76 -10.57
N THR A 418 -1.81 -0.58 -10.65
CA THR A 418 -2.72 -0.70 -9.50
C THR A 418 -3.27 -2.12 -9.33
N ASN A 419 -3.14 -2.99 -10.35
CA ASN A 419 -3.61 -4.36 -10.25
C ASN A 419 -2.88 -5.14 -9.16
N ASN A 420 -3.63 -5.90 -8.36
CA ASN A 420 -3.11 -6.70 -7.25
C ASN A 420 -2.41 -5.89 -6.14
N LEU A 421 -2.47 -4.54 -6.16
CA LEU A 421 -1.95 -3.71 -5.10
C LEU A 421 -3.02 -3.44 -4.04
N GLU A 422 -2.59 -3.48 -2.78
CA GLU A 422 -3.41 -3.04 -1.65
C GLU A 422 -3.66 -1.54 -1.68
N ILE A 423 -4.76 -1.10 -1.10
CA ILE A 423 -5.16 0.32 -1.04
C ILE A 423 -4.02 1.21 -0.49
N LYS A 424 -3.30 0.73 0.54
CA LYS A 424 -2.13 1.44 1.10
C LYS A 424 -1.00 1.57 0.08
N SER A 425 -0.71 0.50 -0.66
CA SER A 425 0.33 0.47 -1.69
C SER A 425 -0.01 1.40 -2.86
N ILE A 426 -1.28 1.47 -3.25
CA ILE A 426 -1.76 2.42 -4.26
C ILE A 426 -1.54 3.86 -3.79
N ALA A 427 -1.84 4.18 -2.53
CA ALA A 427 -1.61 5.53 -1.97
C ALA A 427 -0.11 5.89 -1.96
N ILE A 428 0.76 4.94 -1.64
CA ILE A 428 2.22 5.11 -1.69
C ILE A 428 2.69 5.39 -3.12
N LEU A 429 2.17 4.64 -4.10
CA LEU A 429 2.48 4.84 -5.51
C LEU A 429 2.02 6.22 -6.00
N GLU A 430 0.81 6.65 -5.64
CA GLU A 430 0.28 7.97 -5.95
C GLU A 430 1.17 9.09 -5.37
N ASP A 431 1.59 8.97 -4.11
CA ASP A 431 2.48 9.94 -3.47
C ASP A 431 3.84 10.01 -4.18
N ALA A 432 4.42 8.86 -4.51
CA ALA A 432 5.66 8.77 -5.27
C ALA A 432 5.54 9.44 -6.65
N LEU A 433 4.49 9.11 -7.42
CA LEU A 433 4.29 9.67 -8.76
C LEU A 433 3.96 11.17 -8.74
N ASN A 434 3.33 11.68 -7.67
CA ASN A 434 3.10 13.11 -7.50
C ASN A 434 4.39 13.90 -7.18
N GLN A 435 5.38 13.27 -6.53
CA GLN A 435 6.70 13.85 -6.31
C GLN A 435 7.59 13.76 -7.56
N TYR A 436 7.39 12.76 -8.42
CA TYR A 436 8.15 12.58 -9.65
C TYR A 436 7.81 13.67 -10.67
N ARG A 437 8.85 14.25 -11.31
CA ARG A 437 8.73 15.38 -12.25
C ARG A 437 8.90 15.02 -13.72
N GLY A 438 9.33 13.78 -14.02
CA GLY A 438 9.47 13.30 -15.40
C GLY A 438 8.12 13.00 -16.05
N ALA A 439 8.17 12.58 -17.31
CA ALA A 439 6.98 12.18 -18.05
C ALA A 439 6.46 10.82 -17.58
N ILE A 440 5.14 10.63 -17.63
CA ILE A 440 4.49 9.36 -17.28
C ILE A 440 3.60 8.91 -18.43
N LEU A 441 3.83 7.69 -18.90
CA LEU A 441 2.94 6.99 -19.83
C LEU A 441 2.25 5.86 -19.06
N LEU A 442 0.96 6.01 -18.81
CA LEU A 442 0.17 5.13 -17.95
C LEU A 442 -0.82 4.29 -18.78
N VAL A 443 -0.80 2.99 -18.63
CA VAL A 443 -1.93 2.12 -18.95
C VAL A 443 -2.62 1.76 -17.65
N SER A 444 -3.88 2.14 -17.48
CA SER A 444 -4.66 1.79 -16.30
C SER A 444 -6.16 1.96 -16.55
N HIS A 445 -6.95 1.08 -15.96
CA HIS A 445 -8.41 1.16 -15.91
C HIS A 445 -8.92 1.88 -14.65
N ASP A 446 -8.04 2.23 -13.71
CA ASP A 446 -8.35 2.97 -12.48
C ASP A 446 -8.42 4.48 -12.75
N GLU A 447 -9.65 5.03 -12.81
CA GLU A 447 -9.88 6.46 -13.05
C GLU A 447 -9.50 7.31 -11.84
N ILE A 448 -9.70 6.80 -10.63
CA ILE A 448 -9.35 7.50 -9.38
C ILE A 448 -7.83 7.66 -9.30
N PHE A 449 -7.09 6.60 -9.60
CA PHE A 449 -5.63 6.64 -9.67
C PHE A 449 -5.13 7.66 -10.70
N ALA A 450 -5.66 7.60 -11.95
CA ALA A 450 -5.27 8.52 -13.01
C ALA A 450 -5.53 9.99 -12.62
N LYS A 451 -6.66 10.28 -11.98
CA LYS A 451 -7.00 11.61 -11.47
C LYS A 451 -6.04 12.04 -10.35
N ASN A 452 -5.74 11.15 -9.40
CA ASN A 452 -4.89 11.45 -8.25
C ASN A 452 -3.44 11.75 -8.66
N ILE A 453 -2.92 11.09 -9.70
CA ILE A 453 -1.59 11.37 -10.26
C ILE A 453 -1.61 12.51 -11.29
N LYS A 454 -2.73 13.21 -11.48
CA LYS A 454 -2.87 14.39 -12.34
C LYS A 454 -2.48 14.09 -13.79
N VAL A 455 -3.12 13.12 -14.42
CA VAL A 455 -2.96 12.84 -15.85
C VAL A 455 -3.42 14.05 -16.66
N ASP A 456 -2.58 14.52 -17.62
CA ASP A 456 -2.85 15.69 -18.45
C ASP A 456 -3.77 15.35 -19.62
N LYS A 457 -3.59 14.15 -20.21
CA LYS A 457 -4.29 13.74 -21.43
C LYS A 457 -4.59 12.24 -21.38
N THR A 458 -5.79 11.86 -21.83
CA THR A 458 -6.15 10.47 -22.11
C THR A 458 -6.18 10.25 -23.62
N MET A 459 -5.63 9.13 -24.07
CA MET A 459 -5.60 8.68 -25.45
C MET A 459 -6.22 7.29 -25.56
N ASP A 460 -7.21 7.15 -26.42
CA ASP A 460 -7.85 5.88 -26.68
C ASP A 460 -7.18 5.15 -27.85
N ILE A 461 -6.78 3.91 -27.61
CA ILE A 461 -6.31 2.98 -28.64
C ILE A 461 -7.51 2.15 -29.08
N CYS A 462 -7.97 2.40 -30.30
CA CYS A 462 -9.08 1.66 -30.90
C CYS A 462 -8.54 0.40 -31.58
N PRO A 463 -9.11 -0.77 -31.33
CA PRO A 463 -8.77 -1.98 -32.08
C PRO A 463 -9.14 -1.81 -33.54
N ILE A 464 -8.27 -2.23 -34.44
CA ILE A 464 -8.59 -2.29 -35.87
C ILE A 464 -9.60 -3.42 -36.07
N PRO A 465 -10.76 -3.15 -36.72
CA PRO A 465 -11.73 -4.21 -36.99
C PRO A 465 -11.08 -5.32 -37.82
N ALA A 466 -11.25 -6.56 -37.41
CA ALA A 466 -10.84 -7.70 -38.22
C ALA A 466 -11.58 -7.65 -39.57
N LYS A 467 -10.82 -7.70 -40.65
CA LYS A 467 -11.37 -7.78 -42.01
C LYS A 467 -12.00 -9.12 -42.29
#